data_87c9539eeef6851d35b5ae10e90feaaf
#
_entry.id   87c9539eeef6851d35b5ae10e90feaaf
#
_cell.length_a   1.000
_cell.length_b   1.000
_cell.length_c   1.000
_cell.angle_alpha   90.00
_cell.angle_beta   90.00
_cell.angle_gamma   90.00
#
_symmetry.space_group_name_H-M   'P 1'
#
loop_
_entity.id
_entity.type
_entity.pdbx_description
1 polymer ?
#
loop_
_entity_poly.entity_id
_entity_poly.type
_entity_poly.pdbx_seq_one_letter_code
_entity_poly.pdbx_strand_id
1 'polypeptide(L)'
;MSRSLLRLRQLCLRRVLGTRGCAKKMAATMATKSFTTGVDLKGEEGSISRGSIEVCRLMAPDDANIAGNVHGGTTLKVIEEAGLILATRHCNKNNAGNRPAYGTLARVERTDFLQPLYIGEVAEVHVHLGYASKHSVEVMAFLWAENLTTGSRRLTNRASMWYVPVITGSGGKRIIPEVPAIEYASREEEERGRERYLKQKRARQDKEEHLKKVLYISDTLELTQDTFGLM
;
A
#
# COMPACT_ATOMS: atom_id res chain seq x y z
N MET A 1 15.03 52.54 -22.71
CA MET A 1 14.37 51.28 -23.11
C MET A 1 14.35 51.21 -24.62
N SER A 2 15.09 50.28 -25.19
CA SER A 2 15.44 50.21 -26.61
C SER A 2 14.27 49.79 -27.51
N ARG A 3 14.13 50.45 -28.66
CA ARG A 3 13.10 50.15 -29.71
C ARG A 3 13.14 48.75 -30.32
N SER A 4 14.13 47.93 -29.96
CA SER A 4 14.28 46.55 -30.42
C SER A 4 13.39 45.54 -29.70
N LEU A 5 12.96 45.81 -28.46
CA LEU A 5 12.09 44.91 -27.68
C LEU A 5 10.60 44.96 -28.10
N LEU A 6 10.18 46.09 -28.70
CA LEU A 6 8.80 46.19 -29.21
C LEU A 6 8.58 45.44 -30.53
N ARG A 7 9.64 45.27 -31.36
CA ARG A 7 9.50 44.54 -32.63
C ARG A 7 9.42 43.01 -32.45
N LEU A 8 10.02 42.46 -31.42
CA LEU A 8 9.96 41.01 -31.12
C LEU A 8 8.58 40.59 -30.58
N ARG A 9 7.85 41.46 -29.88
CA ARG A 9 6.50 41.18 -29.41
C ARG A 9 5.44 41.18 -30.56
N GLN A 10 5.64 41.96 -31.61
CA GLN A 10 4.70 41.99 -32.74
C GLN A 10 4.90 40.84 -33.72
N LEU A 11 6.08 40.26 -33.79
CA LEU A 11 6.36 39.07 -34.62
C LEU A 11 5.84 37.77 -34.04
N CYS A 12 5.76 37.66 -32.71
CA CYS A 12 5.16 36.49 -32.05
C CYS A 12 3.63 36.44 -32.16
N LEU A 13 2.96 37.56 -32.13
CA LEU A 13 1.49 37.66 -32.24
C LEU A 13 0.93 37.44 -33.66
N ARG A 14 1.73 37.65 -34.70
CA ARG A 14 1.30 37.42 -36.11
C ARG A 14 1.43 35.94 -36.54
N ARG A 15 2.19 35.12 -35.84
CA ARG A 15 2.34 33.70 -36.18
C ARG A 15 1.29 32.79 -35.53
N VAL A 16 0.50 33.30 -34.58
CA VAL A 16 -0.55 32.53 -33.88
C VAL A 16 -1.94 32.69 -34.53
N LEU A 17 -2.12 33.69 -35.42
CA LEU A 17 -3.43 33.99 -36.04
C LEU A 17 -3.55 33.56 -37.52
N GLY A 18 -2.66 32.78 -38.05
CA GLY A 18 -2.54 32.47 -39.49
C GLY A 18 -2.90 31.05 -39.95
N THR A 19 -3.63 30.24 -39.19
CA THR A 19 -4.14 28.96 -39.72
C THR A 19 -5.50 28.56 -39.17
N ARG A 20 -6.55 29.23 -39.71
CA ARG A 20 -7.95 28.81 -39.46
C ARG A 20 -8.34 27.46 -40.10
N GLY A 21 -7.40 26.74 -40.72
CA GLY A 21 -7.64 25.48 -41.40
C GLY A 21 -7.21 24.22 -40.63
N CYS A 22 -6.36 24.35 -39.63
CA CYS A 22 -5.81 23.16 -38.94
C CYS A 22 -6.57 22.80 -37.64
N ALA A 23 -7.34 23.75 -37.08
CA ALA A 23 -8.07 23.54 -35.82
C ALA A 23 -9.26 22.56 -35.94
N LYS A 24 -9.83 22.36 -37.14
CA LYS A 24 -10.96 21.43 -37.33
C LYS A 24 -10.56 19.96 -37.56
N LYS A 25 -9.30 19.66 -37.86
CA LYS A 25 -8.85 18.26 -38.04
C LYS A 25 -8.16 17.68 -36.81
N MET A 26 -7.73 18.49 -35.84
CA MET A 26 -7.15 18.01 -34.58
C MET A 26 -8.18 17.75 -33.47
N ALA A 27 -9.40 18.30 -33.61
CA ALA A 27 -10.47 18.06 -32.65
C ALA A 27 -11.15 16.68 -32.80
N ALA A 28 -10.85 15.92 -33.84
CA ALA A 28 -11.51 14.63 -34.10
C ALA A 28 -10.66 13.40 -33.73
N THR A 29 -9.43 13.56 -33.20
CA THR A 29 -8.55 12.41 -32.88
C THR A 29 -8.06 12.45 -31.41
N MET A 30 -8.51 13.39 -30.61
CA MET A 30 -8.49 13.25 -29.17
C MET A 30 -9.83 12.67 -28.71
N ALA A 31 -10.14 11.46 -29.18
CA ALA A 31 -10.93 10.55 -28.37
C ALA A 31 -10.06 10.31 -27.13
N THR A 32 -10.30 11.10 -26.11
CA THR A 32 -9.94 10.73 -24.75
C THR A 32 -10.46 9.33 -24.56
N LYS A 33 -9.59 8.32 -24.66
CA LYS A 33 -9.82 7.10 -23.95
C LYS A 33 -9.86 7.54 -22.49
N SER A 34 -11.04 7.95 -22.04
CA SER A 34 -11.32 7.99 -20.63
C SER A 34 -10.98 6.59 -20.15
N PHE A 35 -9.91 6.49 -19.41
CA PHE A 35 -9.60 5.33 -18.61
C PHE A 35 -10.66 5.33 -17.51
N THR A 36 -11.86 4.96 -17.89
CA THR A 36 -12.91 4.57 -16.96
C THR A 36 -12.46 3.22 -16.40
N THR A 37 -11.53 3.23 -15.45
CA THR A 37 -11.65 2.26 -14.39
C THR A 37 -13.09 2.42 -13.93
N GLY A 38 -13.90 1.37 -14.08
CA GLY A 38 -15.32 1.38 -13.81
C GLY A 38 -15.65 1.69 -12.35
N VAL A 39 -15.43 2.91 -11.97
CA VAL A 39 -15.92 3.54 -10.76
C VAL A 39 -17.21 4.22 -11.20
N ASP A 40 -18.30 3.51 -11.05
CA ASP A 40 -19.63 4.09 -11.14
C ASP A 40 -19.76 5.11 -10.01
N LEU A 41 -19.56 6.40 -10.32
CA LEU A 41 -19.69 7.52 -9.38
C LEU A 41 -21.13 7.80 -8.97
N LYS A 42 -22.11 7.02 -9.44
CA LYS A 42 -23.44 6.93 -8.87
C LYS A 42 -23.45 6.00 -7.66
N GLY A 43 -22.48 6.17 -6.74
CA GLY A 43 -22.45 5.47 -5.48
C GLY A 43 -23.47 6.06 -4.56
N GLU A 44 -24.43 5.27 -4.14
CA GLU A 44 -25.20 5.48 -2.93
C GLU A 44 -24.24 5.85 -1.79
N GLU A 45 -24.52 6.92 -1.05
CA GLU A 45 -23.81 7.25 0.18
C GLU A 45 -23.81 6.01 1.07
N GLY A 46 -22.67 5.34 1.21
CA GLY A 46 -22.51 4.23 2.16
C GLY A 46 -21.75 2.98 1.68
N SER A 47 -21.62 2.71 0.38
CA SER A 47 -20.96 1.48 -0.07
C SER A 47 -19.49 1.68 -0.40
N ILE A 48 -18.62 1.60 0.61
CA ILE A 48 -17.17 1.48 0.42
C ILE A 48 -16.79 -0.01 0.40
N SER A 49 -17.38 -0.76 -0.51
CA SER A 49 -16.98 -2.13 -0.79
C SER A 49 -15.96 -2.16 -1.90
N ARG A 50 -14.69 -2.03 -1.56
CA ARG A 50 -13.63 -2.14 -2.57
C ARG A 50 -12.55 -3.05 -2.06
N GLY A 51 -12.40 -4.18 -2.75
CA GLY A 51 -11.30 -5.11 -2.51
C GLY A 51 -9.93 -4.54 -2.88
N SER A 52 -9.85 -3.27 -3.34
CA SER A 52 -8.58 -2.61 -3.71
C SER A 52 -8.66 -1.10 -3.56
N ILE A 53 -7.51 -0.47 -3.33
CA ILE A 53 -7.30 0.98 -3.41
C ILE A 53 -5.97 1.29 -4.08
N GLU A 54 -5.86 2.52 -4.55
CA GLU A 54 -4.63 3.10 -5.08
C GLU A 54 -4.28 4.35 -4.28
N VAL A 55 -3.00 4.52 -3.95
CA VAL A 55 -2.46 5.67 -3.23
C VAL A 55 -1.23 6.17 -3.97
N CYS A 56 -1.21 7.44 -4.33
CA CYS A 56 -0.09 8.08 -5.00
C CYS A 56 0.62 9.06 -4.05
N ARG A 57 1.96 9.06 -4.09
CA ARG A 57 2.79 10.01 -3.36
C ARG A 57 3.99 10.42 -4.20
N LEU A 58 4.19 11.75 -4.34
CA LEU A 58 5.42 12.29 -4.92
C LEU A 58 6.58 12.11 -3.94
N MET A 59 7.69 11.57 -4.42
CA MET A 59 8.90 11.40 -3.62
C MET A 59 9.69 12.71 -3.57
N ALA A 60 9.78 13.29 -2.37
CA ALA A 60 10.40 14.58 -2.10
C ALA A 60 11.89 14.44 -1.70
N PRO A 61 12.69 15.51 -1.74
CA PRO A 61 14.10 15.47 -1.37
C PRO A 61 14.39 14.94 0.05
N ASP A 62 13.49 15.16 1.00
CA ASP A 62 13.55 14.64 2.37
C ASP A 62 13.30 13.13 2.51
N ASP A 63 12.83 12.49 1.45
CA ASP A 63 12.71 11.02 1.36
C ASP A 63 14.03 10.33 0.96
N ALA A 64 15.09 11.12 0.60
CA ALA A 64 16.33 10.60 0.08
C ALA A 64 17.17 9.87 1.14
N ASN A 65 17.81 8.78 0.73
CA ASN A 65 18.90 8.16 1.48
C ASN A 65 20.29 8.71 1.05
N ILE A 66 21.34 8.24 1.69
CA ILE A 66 22.72 8.67 1.40
C ILE A 66 23.19 8.31 -0.03
N ALA A 67 22.52 7.38 -0.72
CA ALA A 67 22.82 7.01 -2.10
C ALA A 67 22.02 7.83 -3.14
N GLY A 68 21.19 8.79 -2.69
CA GLY A 68 20.43 9.69 -3.55
C GLY A 68 19.12 9.10 -4.13
N ASN A 69 18.71 7.92 -3.68
CA ASN A 69 17.39 7.36 -3.99
C ASN A 69 16.49 7.39 -2.74
N VAL A 70 15.23 7.00 -2.89
CA VAL A 70 14.26 6.99 -1.78
C VAL A 70 14.67 5.97 -0.72
N HIS A 71 14.61 6.38 0.55
CA HIS A 71 14.91 5.51 1.69
C HIS A 71 13.92 4.34 1.74
N GLY A 72 14.42 3.11 1.92
CA GLY A 72 13.59 1.91 1.99
C GLY A 72 12.52 1.96 3.09
N GLY A 73 12.81 2.62 4.22
CA GLY A 73 11.84 2.85 5.28
C GLY A 73 10.67 3.75 4.85
N THR A 74 10.92 4.78 4.05
CA THR A 74 9.88 5.63 3.45
C THR A 74 9.00 4.80 2.53
N THR A 75 9.59 3.95 1.68
CA THR A 75 8.87 3.04 0.79
C THR A 75 7.95 2.09 1.58
N LEU A 76 8.47 1.48 2.66
CA LEU A 76 7.70 0.60 3.54
C LEU A 76 6.55 1.34 4.22
N LYS A 77 6.77 2.58 4.66
CA LYS A 77 5.74 3.41 5.30
C LYS A 77 4.58 3.69 4.34
N VAL A 78 4.85 4.09 3.10
CA VAL A 78 3.80 4.38 2.10
C VAL A 78 3.00 3.12 1.77
N ILE A 79 3.66 1.98 1.65
CA ILE A 79 3.01 0.68 1.43
C ILE A 79 2.13 0.31 2.64
N GLU A 80 2.63 0.48 3.85
CA GLU A 80 1.90 0.16 5.09
C GLU A 80 0.67 1.06 5.26
N GLU A 81 0.79 2.37 5.02
CA GLU A 81 -0.31 3.33 5.10
C GLU A 81 -1.44 2.96 4.11
N ALA A 82 -1.10 2.59 2.88
CA ALA A 82 -2.08 2.12 1.89
C ALA A 82 -2.78 0.83 2.36
N GLY A 83 -2.01 -0.13 2.88
CA GLY A 83 -2.55 -1.38 3.43
C GLY A 83 -3.45 -1.17 4.65
N LEU A 84 -3.06 -0.27 5.55
CA LEU A 84 -3.84 0.12 6.72
C LEU A 84 -5.20 0.72 6.35
N ILE A 85 -5.23 1.60 5.35
CA ILE A 85 -6.46 2.20 4.85
C ILE A 85 -7.41 1.12 4.34
N LEU A 86 -6.92 0.22 3.48
CA LEU A 86 -7.75 -0.85 2.91
C LEU A 86 -8.24 -1.82 3.97
N ALA A 87 -7.36 -2.29 4.86
CA ALA A 87 -7.71 -3.20 5.95
C ALA A 87 -8.76 -2.59 6.88
N THR A 88 -8.58 -1.32 7.28
CA THR A 88 -9.53 -0.61 8.14
C THR A 88 -10.89 -0.46 7.48
N ARG A 89 -10.95 -0.09 6.20
CA ARG A 89 -12.20 0.00 5.42
C ARG A 89 -12.92 -1.34 5.34
N HIS A 90 -12.17 -2.42 5.04
CA HIS A 90 -12.75 -3.76 4.93
C HIS A 90 -13.34 -4.24 6.27
N CYS A 91 -12.59 -4.07 7.37
CA CYS A 91 -13.03 -4.51 8.69
C CYS A 91 -14.27 -3.74 9.20
N ASN A 92 -14.58 -2.58 8.63
CA ASN A 92 -15.78 -1.79 8.97
C ASN A 92 -16.91 -1.91 7.93
N LYS A 93 -16.79 -2.78 6.90
CA LYS A 93 -17.80 -2.94 5.84
C LYS A 93 -19.22 -3.17 6.40
N ASN A 94 -19.34 -3.93 7.48
CA ASN A 94 -20.61 -4.32 8.09
C ASN A 94 -20.84 -3.66 9.47
N ASN A 95 -20.11 -2.58 9.78
CA ASN A 95 -20.06 -2.02 11.14
C ASN A 95 -20.99 -0.81 11.33
N ALA A 96 -22.14 -0.78 10.65
CA ALA A 96 -23.10 0.33 10.74
C ALA A 96 -23.53 0.56 12.21
N GLY A 97 -23.15 1.72 12.76
CA GLY A 97 -23.55 2.15 14.12
C GLY A 97 -22.75 1.58 15.27
N ASN A 98 -21.79 0.70 15.06
CA ASN A 98 -20.92 0.15 16.10
C ASN A 98 -19.61 0.96 16.22
N ARG A 99 -18.82 0.65 17.29
CA ARG A 99 -17.49 1.26 17.44
C ARG A 99 -16.59 0.84 16.29
N PRO A 100 -15.85 1.77 15.68
CA PRO A 100 -14.99 1.46 14.54
C PRO A 100 -13.83 0.54 14.95
N ALA A 101 -13.54 -0.43 14.10
CA ALA A 101 -12.35 -1.25 14.19
C ALA A 101 -11.22 -0.60 13.37
N TYR A 102 -10.02 -0.56 13.91
CA TYR A 102 -8.82 -0.09 13.21
C TYR A 102 -7.94 -1.27 12.85
N GLY A 103 -7.55 -1.37 11.60
CA GLY A 103 -6.57 -2.35 11.14
C GLY A 103 -5.24 -2.06 11.81
N THR A 104 -4.68 -3.03 12.54
CA THR A 104 -3.36 -2.91 13.15
C THR A 104 -2.42 -3.85 12.44
N LEU A 105 -1.28 -3.33 11.95
CA LEU A 105 -0.27 -4.18 11.31
C LEU A 105 0.25 -5.20 12.32
N ALA A 106 -0.01 -6.46 12.07
CA ALA A 106 0.44 -7.57 12.92
C ALA A 106 1.71 -8.23 12.37
N ARG A 107 1.87 -8.22 11.06
CA ARG A 107 3.02 -8.88 10.40
C ARG A 107 3.25 -8.37 8.99
N VAL A 108 4.50 -8.18 8.64
CA VAL A 108 4.98 -8.12 7.26
C VAL A 108 5.53 -9.50 6.92
N GLU A 109 4.89 -10.20 5.99
CA GLU A 109 5.28 -11.56 5.61
C GLU A 109 6.47 -11.53 4.67
N ARG A 110 6.39 -10.67 3.65
CA ARG A 110 7.43 -10.50 2.64
C ARG A 110 7.38 -9.10 2.08
N THR A 111 8.55 -8.53 1.85
CA THR A 111 8.73 -7.32 1.05
C THR A 111 9.91 -7.53 0.11
N ASP A 112 9.68 -7.42 -1.18
CA ASP A 112 10.69 -7.47 -2.22
C ASP A 112 10.98 -6.06 -2.72
N PHE A 113 12.24 -5.65 -2.67
CA PHE A 113 12.76 -4.46 -3.31
C PHE A 113 13.34 -4.87 -4.66
N LEU A 114 12.62 -4.63 -5.75
CA LEU A 114 12.97 -5.10 -7.09
C LEU A 114 13.82 -4.07 -7.84
N GLN A 115 13.51 -2.79 -7.67
CA GLN A 115 14.18 -1.67 -8.30
C GLN A 115 14.17 -0.46 -7.38
N PRO A 116 15.14 0.48 -7.49
CA PRO A 116 15.15 1.70 -6.71
C PRO A 116 13.99 2.63 -7.11
N LEU A 117 13.51 3.40 -6.14
CA LEU A 117 12.59 4.53 -6.32
C LEU A 117 13.39 5.82 -6.18
N TYR A 118 13.21 6.78 -7.09
CA TYR A 118 14.01 8.00 -7.13
C TYR A 118 13.21 9.23 -6.69
N ILE A 119 13.94 10.24 -6.24
CA ILE A 119 13.39 11.56 -5.91
C ILE A 119 12.80 12.18 -7.17
N GLY A 120 11.59 12.79 -7.05
CA GLY A 120 10.85 13.37 -8.17
C GLY A 120 9.98 12.38 -8.94
N GLU A 121 10.03 11.09 -8.62
CA GLU A 121 9.07 10.11 -9.12
C GLU A 121 7.82 10.03 -8.24
N VAL A 122 6.73 9.55 -8.81
CA VAL A 122 5.52 9.22 -8.06
C VAL A 122 5.56 7.74 -7.66
N ALA A 123 5.46 7.49 -6.37
CA ALA A 123 5.17 6.16 -5.84
C ALA A 123 3.67 5.92 -5.92
N GLU A 124 3.26 4.99 -6.76
CA GLU A 124 1.88 4.58 -6.99
C GLU A 124 1.68 3.20 -6.37
N VAL A 125 0.98 3.15 -5.25
CA VAL A 125 0.79 1.93 -4.46
C VAL A 125 -0.60 1.37 -4.72
N HIS A 126 -0.64 0.21 -5.37
CA HIS A 126 -1.86 -0.56 -5.56
C HIS A 126 -1.94 -1.63 -4.49
N VAL A 127 -2.97 -1.61 -3.68
CA VAL A 127 -3.22 -2.63 -2.66
C VAL A 127 -4.56 -3.32 -2.90
N HIS A 128 -4.59 -4.62 -2.66
CA HIS A 128 -5.80 -5.43 -2.71
C HIS A 128 -5.83 -6.44 -1.58
N LEU A 129 -7.05 -6.89 -1.25
CA LEU A 129 -7.25 -7.92 -0.24
C LEU A 129 -6.79 -9.27 -0.79
N GLY A 130 -5.90 -9.95 -0.06
CA GLY A 130 -5.38 -11.26 -0.43
C GLY A 130 -6.15 -12.41 0.17
N TYR A 131 -6.45 -12.32 1.48
CA TYR A 131 -7.20 -13.35 2.21
C TYR A 131 -7.80 -12.79 3.51
N ALA A 132 -8.97 -13.27 3.91
CA ALA A 132 -9.56 -13.01 5.21
C ALA A 132 -9.64 -14.29 6.04
N SER A 133 -9.05 -14.26 7.23
CA SER A 133 -9.31 -15.25 8.27
C SER A 133 -10.30 -14.69 9.28
N LYS A 134 -10.70 -15.49 10.27
CA LYS A 134 -11.65 -15.05 11.31
C LYS A 134 -11.25 -13.72 11.99
N HIS A 135 -9.95 -13.48 12.21
CA HIS A 135 -9.47 -12.35 13.00
C HIS A 135 -8.29 -11.61 12.36
N SER A 136 -8.01 -11.85 11.08
CA SER A 136 -6.96 -11.13 10.36
C SER A 136 -7.24 -11.07 8.87
N VAL A 137 -6.74 -10.04 8.21
CA VAL A 137 -6.84 -9.84 6.77
C VAL A 137 -5.45 -9.67 6.16
N GLU A 138 -5.20 -10.39 5.07
CA GLU A 138 -4.01 -10.21 4.24
C GLU A 138 -4.25 -9.11 3.22
N VAL A 139 -3.29 -8.21 3.11
CA VAL A 139 -3.23 -7.18 2.07
C VAL A 139 -1.99 -7.40 1.24
N MET A 140 -2.18 -7.50 -0.06
CA MET A 140 -1.11 -7.53 -1.05
C MET A 140 -0.89 -6.14 -1.60
N ALA A 141 0.37 -5.71 -1.68
CA ALA A 141 0.74 -4.39 -2.17
C ALA A 141 1.74 -4.49 -3.31
N PHE A 142 1.55 -3.64 -4.33
CA PHE A 142 2.45 -3.45 -5.45
C PHE A 142 2.73 -1.96 -5.56
N LEU A 143 4.00 -1.58 -5.50
CA LEU A 143 4.43 -0.20 -5.68
C LEU A 143 5.08 -0.04 -7.06
N TRP A 144 4.53 0.88 -7.82
CA TRP A 144 5.06 1.32 -9.11
C TRP A 144 5.69 2.69 -8.97
N ALA A 145 6.84 2.88 -9.61
CA ALA A 145 7.43 4.20 -9.79
C ALA A 145 7.02 4.75 -11.14
N GLU A 146 6.45 5.94 -11.15
CA GLU A 146 6.15 6.68 -12.37
C GLU A 146 7.10 7.87 -12.51
N ASN A 147 7.73 7.98 -13.67
CA ASN A 147 8.49 9.16 -14.06
C ASN A 147 7.54 10.19 -14.70
N LEU A 148 7.31 11.31 -14.03
CA LEU A 148 6.34 12.32 -14.47
C LEU A 148 6.69 12.99 -15.80
N THR A 149 7.95 13.00 -16.21
CA THR A 149 8.37 13.66 -17.46
C THR A 149 8.24 12.75 -18.66
N THR A 150 8.37 11.44 -18.49
CA THR A 150 8.32 10.45 -19.57
C THR A 150 7.05 9.61 -19.55
N GLY A 151 6.31 9.59 -18.45
CA GLY A 151 5.16 8.71 -18.20
C GLY A 151 5.56 7.22 -18.10
N SER A 152 6.86 6.92 -18.00
CA SER A 152 7.30 5.53 -17.87
C SER A 152 7.03 5.00 -16.47
N ARG A 153 6.54 3.76 -16.37
CA ARG A 153 6.21 3.09 -15.11
C ARG A 153 7.02 1.81 -14.96
N ARG A 154 7.47 1.52 -13.74
CA ARG A 154 8.15 0.27 -13.40
C ARG A 154 7.75 -0.22 -12.02
N LEU A 155 7.63 -1.53 -11.86
CA LEU A 155 7.36 -2.15 -10.55
C LEU A 155 8.64 -2.11 -9.70
N THR A 156 8.57 -1.46 -8.55
CA THR A 156 9.71 -1.30 -7.63
C THR A 156 9.61 -2.19 -6.41
N ASN A 157 8.40 -2.43 -5.91
CA ASN A 157 8.21 -3.25 -4.71
C ASN A 157 6.96 -4.13 -4.79
N ARG A 158 7.04 -5.25 -4.08
CA ARG A 158 5.89 -6.10 -3.73
C ARG A 158 5.93 -6.40 -2.25
N ALA A 159 4.76 -6.37 -1.60
CA ALA A 159 4.67 -6.71 -0.19
C ALA A 159 3.40 -7.52 0.11
N SER A 160 3.47 -8.35 1.14
CA SER A 160 2.33 -9.01 1.76
C SER A 160 2.34 -8.70 3.25
N MET A 161 1.20 -8.20 3.74
CA MET A 161 1.04 -7.72 5.12
C MET A 161 -0.24 -8.28 5.71
N TRP A 162 -0.21 -8.56 7.01
CA TRP A 162 -1.36 -9.04 7.78
C TRP A 162 -1.78 -7.99 8.79
N TYR A 163 -3.06 -7.66 8.78
CA TYR A 163 -3.70 -6.73 9.70
C TYR A 163 -4.70 -7.45 10.58
N VAL A 164 -4.76 -7.03 11.84
CA VAL A 164 -5.74 -7.48 12.83
C VAL A 164 -6.62 -6.30 13.19
N PRO A 165 -7.96 -6.40 13.07
CA PRO A 165 -8.85 -5.34 13.50
C PRO A 165 -8.87 -5.24 15.03
N VAL A 166 -8.75 -4.02 15.54
CA VAL A 166 -8.80 -3.75 16.98
C VAL A 166 -9.84 -2.67 17.26
N ILE A 167 -10.75 -2.96 18.17
CA ILE A 167 -11.69 -2.00 18.76
C ILE A 167 -11.20 -1.66 20.16
N THR A 168 -11.01 -0.37 20.44
CA THR A 168 -10.71 0.08 21.79
C THR A 168 -12.01 0.28 22.58
N GLY A 169 -12.23 -0.55 23.58
CA GLY A 169 -13.37 -0.49 24.50
C GLY A 169 -13.20 0.54 25.61
N SER A 170 -14.23 0.68 26.44
CA SER A 170 -14.19 1.49 27.65
C SER A 170 -13.10 0.95 28.59
N GLY A 171 -12.33 1.86 29.19
CA GLY A 171 -11.21 1.48 30.09
C GLY A 171 -9.97 0.93 29.36
N GLY A 172 -9.82 1.15 28.04
CA GLY A 172 -8.64 0.74 27.27
C GLY A 172 -8.61 -0.75 26.90
N LYS A 173 -9.65 -1.52 27.19
CA LYS A 173 -9.75 -2.95 26.81
C LYS A 173 -9.78 -3.07 25.28
N ARG A 174 -8.90 -3.88 24.73
CA ARG A 174 -8.84 -4.19 23.29
C ARG A 174 -9.72 -5.39 22.97
N ILE A 175 -10.54 -5.26 21.94
CA ILE A 175 -11.42 -6.31 21.42
C ILE A 175 -11.01 -6.56 19.96
N ILE A 176 -10.86 -7.81 19.58
CA ILE A 176 -10.57 -8.23 18.23
C ILE A 176 -11.86 -8.78 17.62
N PRO A 177 -12.55 -8.01 16.75
CA PRO A 177 -13.77 -8.47 16.10
C PRO A 177 -13.47 -9.51 15.01
N GLU A 178 -14.53 -10.15 14.53
CA GLU A 178 -14.42 -10.99 13.33
C GLU A 178 -14.27 -10.12 12.08
N VAL A 179 -13.43 -10.60 11.15
CA VAL A 179 -13.20 -9.94 9.86
C VAL A 179 -14.30 -10.34 8.89
N PRO A 180 -14.93 -9.40 8.17
CA PRO A 180 -15.86 -9.71 7.10
C PRO A 180 -15.24 -10.60 6.01
N ALA A 181 -16.03 -11.45 5.38
CA ALA A 181 -15.58 -12.27 4.27
C ALA A 181 -15.18 -11.40 3.07
N ILE A 182 -14.20 -11.88 2.29
CA ILE A 182 -13.81 -11.31 1.01
C ILE A 182 -14.57 -12.02 -0.10
N GLU A 183 -15.00 -11.26 -1.11
CA GLU A 183 -15.50 -11.80 -2.37
C GLU A 183 -14.31 -12.04 -3.30
N TYR A 184 -14.02 -13.30 -3.63
CA TYR A 184 -12.90 -13.67 -4.50
C TYR A 184 -13.36 -13.73 -5.96
N ALA A 185 -12.49 -13.36 -6.89
CA ALA A 185 -12.79 -13.45 -8.32
C ALA A 185 -12.81 -14.91 -8.80
N SER A 186 -12.07 -15.82 -8.14
CA SER A 186 -12.07 -17.24 -8.43
C SER A 186 -11.79 -18.07 -7.18
N ARG A 187 -12.17 -19.36 -7.25
CA ARG A 187 -11.87 -20.32 -6.19
C ARG A 187 -10.36 -20.54 -6.01
N GLU A 188 -9.60 -20.50 -7.10
CA GLU A 188 -8.15 -20.65 -7.05
C GLU A 188 -7.49 -19.48 -6.31
N GLU A 189 -8.07 -18.28 -6.39
CA GLU A 189 -7.57 -17.11 -5.63
C GLU A 189 -7.79 -17.32 -4.13
N GLU A 190 -8.95 -17.76 -3.73
CA GLU A 190 -9.26 -18.12 -2.34
C GLU A 190 -8.33 -19.23 -1.82
N GLU A 191 -8.15 -20.31 -2.58
CA GLU A 191 -7.29 -21.43 -2.21
C GLU A 191 -5.84 -20.98 -2.02
N ARG A 192 -5.29 -20.18 -2.94
CA ARG A 192 -3.94 -19.59 -2.79
C ARG A 192 -3.81 -18.71 -1.55
N GLY A 193 -4.83 -17.90 -1.25
CA GLY A 193 -4.86 -17.10 -0.02
C GLY A 193 -4.86 -17.97 1.24
N ARG A 194 -5.68 -19.02 1.24
CA ARG A 194 -5.76 -20.00 2.32
C ARG A 194 -4.44 -20.74 2.54
N GLU A 195 -3.77 -21.14 1.49
CA GLU A 195 -2.46 -21.79 1.57
C GLU A 195 -1.42 -20.89 2.21
N ARG A 196 -1.35 -19.59 1.79
CA ARG A 196 -0.46 -18.61 2.41
C ARG A 196 -0.75 -18.44 3.90
N TYR A 197 -2.03 -18.35 4.26
CA TYR A 197 -2.46 -18.26 5.66
C TYR A 197 -2.02 -19.48 6.49
N LEU A 198 -2.25 -20.69 5.98
CA LEU A 198 -1.88 -21.93 6.68
C LEU A 198 -0.37 -22.05 6.83
N LYS A 199 0.41 -21.70 5.81
CA LYS A 199 1.86 -21.67 5.86
C LYS A 199 2.36 -20.69 6.93
N GLN A 200 1.81 -19.50 6.96
CA GLN A 200 2.13 -18.47 7.94
C GLN A 200 1.77 -18.92 9.37
N LYS A 201 0.62 -19.58 9.55
CA LYS A 201 0.19 -20.11 10.85
C LYS A 201 1.16 -21.17 11.38
N ARG A 202 1.58 -22.10 10.52
CA ARG A 202 2.61 -23.12 10.88
C ARG A 202 3.93 -22.46 11.28
N ALA A 203 4.45 -21.55 10.46
CA ALA A 203 5.71 -20.86 10.77
C ALA A 203 5.66 -20.06 12.10
N ARG A 204 4.50 -19.56 12.51
CA ARG A 204 4.31 -18.94 13.84
C ARG A 204 4.40 -19.96 14.95
N GLN A 205 3.76 -21.11 14.80
CA GLN A 205 3.78 -22.18 15.80
C GLN A 205 5.20 -22.71 15.99
N ASP A 206 5.90 -23.00 14.90
CA ASP A 206 7.30 -23.48 14.92
C ASP A 206 8.22 -22.48 15.63
N LYS A 207 8.04 -21.16 15.33
CA LYS A 207 8.82 -20.10 15.99
C LYS A 207 8.52 -19.99 17.48
N GLU A 208 7.26 -20.13 17.88
CA GLU A 208 6.84 -20.08 19.28
C GLU A 208 7.38 -21.27 20.07
N GLU A 209 7.34 -22.46 19.47
CA GLU A 209 7.94 -23.67 20.08
C GLU A 209 9.45 -23.53 20.21
N HIS A 210 10.12 -23.02 19.17
CA HIS A 210 11.56 -22.78 19.21
C HIS A 210 11.92 -21.78 20.33
N LEU A 211 11.17 -20.69 20.45
CA LEU A 211 11.40 -19.68 21.49
C LEU A 211 11.23 -20.26 22.90
N LYS A 212 10.20 -21.08 23.11
CA LYS A 212 10.00 -21.77 24.41
C LYS A 212 11.17 -22.68 24.75
N LYS A 213 11.71 -23.41 23.76
CA LYS A 213 12.91 -24.29 23.96
C LYS A 213 14.14 -23.47 24.31
N VAL A 214 14.37 -22.33 23.64
CA VAL A 214 15.52 -21.47 23.92
C VAL A 214 15.44 -20.86 25.31
N LEU A 215 14.26 -20.36 25.72
CA LEU A 215 14.04 -19.82 27.06
C LEU A 215 14.24 -20.89 28.14
N TYR A 216 13.73 -22.11 27.93
CA TYR A 216 13.93 -23.21 28.86
C TYR A 216 15.42 -23.57 29.02
N ILE A 217 16.20 -23.54 27.94
CA ILE A 217 17.63 -23.80 27.99
C ILE A 217 18.36 -22.69 28.75
N SER A 218 18.00 -21.40 28.55
CA SER A 218 18.61 -20.29 29.29
C SER A 218 18.36 -20.38 30.79
N ASP A 219 17.12 -20.63 31.19
CA ASP A 219 16.73 -20.79 32.61
C ASP A 219 17.49 -21.98 33.27
N THR A 220 17.68 -23.08 32.52
CA THR A 220 18.41 -24.26 33.00
C THR A 220 19.90 -23.97 33.15
N LEU A 221 20.51 -23.17 32.25
CA LEU A 221 21.91 -22.77 32.32
C LEU A 221 22.18 -21.81 33.48
N GLU A 222 21.29 -20.87 33.79
CA GLU A 222 21.40 -19.98 34.94
C GLU A 222 21.35 -20.77 36.26
N LEU A 223 20.42 -21.72 36.39
CA LEU A 223 20.33 -22.59 37.57
C LEU A 223 21.57 -23.47 37.79
N THR A 224 22.28 -23.86 36.74
CA THR A 224 23.53 -24.66 36.86
C THR A 224 24.73 -23.81 37.26
N GLN A 225 24.78 -22.53 36.87
CA GLN A 225 25.86 -21.61 37.28
C GLN A 225 25.78 -21.26 38.76
N ASP A 226 24.57 -21.05 39.29
CA ASP A 226 24.37 -20.76 40.73
C ASP A 226 24.75 -21.98 41.63
N THR A 227 24.70 -23.22 41.08
CA THR A 227 25.04 -24.43 41.83
C THR A 227 26.53 -24.69 41.85
N PHE A 228 27.31 -24.20 40.88
CA PHE A 228 28.77 -24.34 40.80
C PHE A 228 29.55 -23.20 41.43
N GLY A 229 28.89 -22.10 41.80
CA GLY A 229 29.52 -20.93 42.46
C GLY A 229 29.67 -21.03 43.98
N LEU A 230 29.32 -22.19 44.59
CA LEU A 230 29.32 -22.41 46.06
C LEU A 230 30.27 -23.54 46.48
N MET A 231 31.31 -23.86 45.71
CA MET A 231 32.42 -24.73 46.11
C MET A 231 33.76 -24.00 46.13
#